data_914715ba4c55ff0f926a93a3e83a29b3
#
_entry.id   914715ba4c55ff0f926a93a3e83a29b3
#
_cell.length_a   1.000
_cell.length_b   1.000
_cell.length_c   1.000
_cell.angle_alpha   90.00
_cell.angle_beta   90.00
_cell.angle_gamma   90.00
#
_symmetry.space_group_name_H-M   'P 1'
#
loop_
_entity.id
_entity.type
_entity.pdbx_description
1 polymer ?
#
loop_
_entity_poly.entity_id
_entity_poly.type
_entity_poly.pdbx_seq_one_letter_code
_entity_poly.pdbx_strand_id
1 'polypeptide(L)'
;LLTAIELVISGSRNKVDAIGLESIFNKNITNQFLAGDKSVVNLPVVIVELYLSEQHNPDIHGKNNSDGTASDGLRLTCEPNEDLLAEMQQVLAQDSDNFPYEYYSVKFTTFAGESYTGYRKFIKHLSLDSSQINSEYATREYIKTVYESVLEHPERINLRNLYRQQKSDFKDEHLKGVNDLLNDYQFSIRSNSRANLETDVIITEDDVPLENRGKGRQCFIKTEFALKRYGVELDIDTLLLEEPENHLSHTNMKKLVTRIAESQAKQIFIATHSNLITSRLDL
;
A
#
# COMPACT_ATOMS: atom_id res chain seq x y z
N LEU A 1 11.67 -6.14 -4.98
CA LEU A 1 10.66 -6.59 -5.95
C LEU A 1 9.24 -6.37 -5.41
N LEU A 2 8.89 -6.85 -4.21
CA LEU A 2 7.55 -6.68 -3.62
C LEU A 2 7.14 -5.21 -3.55
N THR A 3 8.01 -4.32 -3.09
CA THR A 3 7.79 -2.88 -3.07
C THR A 3 7.45 -2.31 -4.45
N ALA A 4 8.17 -2.73 -5.50
CA ALA A 4 7.91 -2.28 -6.86
C ALA A 4 6.52 -2.73 -7.35
N ILE A 5 6.16 -3.99 -7.10
CA ILE A 5 4.83 -4.52 -7.40
C ILE A 5 3.75 -3.72 -6.66
N GLU A 6 3.93 -3.51 -5.36
CA GLU A 6 2.98 -2.77 -4.52
C GLU A 6 2.79 -1.33 -5.00
N LEU A 7 3.86 -0.64 -5.35
CA LEU A 7 3.78 0.74 -5.86
C LEU A 7 2.92 0.82 -7.13
N VAL A 8 3.19 -0.06 -8.11
CA VAL A 8 2.42 -0.09 -9.37
C VAL A 8 0.95 -0.42 -9.10
N ILE A 9 0.66 -1.49 -8.34
CA ILE A 9 -0.73 -1.89 -8.07
C ILE A 9 -1.48 -0.79 -7.29
N SER A 10 -0.80 -0.13 -6.35
CA SER A 10 -1.44 0.88 -5.51
C SER A 10 -1.79 2.17 -6.24
N GLY A 11 -1.05 2.56 -7.29
CA GLY A 11 -1.20 3.84 -7.97
C GLY A 11 -1.11 5.05 -7.05
N SER A 12 -0.41 4.91 -5.91
CA SER A 12 -0.40 5.90 -4.84
C SER A 12 0.87 6.74 -4.86
N ARG A 13 0.73 8.01 -5.26
CA ARG A 13 1.80 9.00 -5.16
C ARG A 13 2.32 9.15 -3.73
N ASN A 14 1.43 9.16 -2.74
CA ASN A 14 1.81 9.28 -1.34
C ASN A 14 2.72 8.15 -0.87
N LYS A 15 2.56 6.92 -1.40
CA LYS A 15 3.47 5.80 -1.10
C LYS A 15 4.85 6.03 -1.70
N VAL A 16 4.93 6.52 -2.93
CA VAL A 16 6.19 6.89 -3.58
C VAL A 16 6.91 7.98 -2.78
N ASP A 17 6.18 9.02 -2.40
CA ASP A 17 6.73 10.15 -1.62
C ASP A 17 7.19 9.70 -0.22
N ALA A 18 6.49 8.74 0.40
CA ALA A 18 6.87 8.18 1.71
C ALA A 18 8.15 7.33 1.66
N ILE A 19 8.39 6.63 0.54
CA ILE A 19 9.61 5.84 0.32
C ILE A 19 10.77 6.74 -0.07
N GLY A 20 10.50 7.80 -0.84
CA GLY A 20 11.45 8.69 -1.44
C GLY A 20 12.03 8.16 -2.76
N LEU A 21 12.19 9.04 -3.75
CA LEU A 21 12.73 8.67 -5.06
C LEU A 21 14.17 8.15 -4.94
N GLU A 22 14.95 8.69 -4.02
CA GLU A 22 16.32 8.25 -3.73
C GLU A 22 16.42 6.77 -3.35
N SER A 23 15.35 6.19 -2.80
CA SER A 23 15.28 4.76 -2.46
C SER A 23 14.77 3.90 -3.63
N ILE A 24 14.07 4.51 -4.59
CA ILE A 24 13.51 3.83 -5.77
C ILE A 24 14.53 3.76 -6.90
N PHE A 25 15.34 4.81 -7.06
CA PHE A 25 16.38 4.85 -8.07
C PHE A 25 17.57 3.93 -7.71
N ASN A 26 18.13 3.28 -8.72
CA ASN A 26 19.35 2.52 -8.53
C ASN A 26 20.54 3.46 -8.28
N LYS A 27 21.12 3.37 -7.08
CA LYS A 27 22.23 4.23 -6.63
C LYS A 27 23.45 4.14 -7.55
N ASN A 28 23.74 2.99 -8.16
CA ASN A 28 24.88 2.86 -9.07
C ASN A 28 24.61 3.65 -10.36
N ILE A 29 23.38 3.63 -10.87
CA ILE A 29 23.02 4.37 -12.09
C ILE A 29 23.06 5.89 -11.83
N THR A 30 22.51 6.35 -10.70
CA THR A 30 22.57 7.78 -10.35
C THR A 30 24.00 8.26 -10.15
N ASN A 31 24.86 7.44 -9.50
CA ASN A 31 26.28 7.77 -9.34
C ASN A 31 27.04 7.79 -10.69
N GLN A 32 26.75 6.85 -11.60
CA GLN A 32 27.35 6.85 -12.94
C GLN A 32 26.94 8.08 -13.73
N PHE A 33 25.68 8.50 -13.65
CA PHE A 33 25.21 9.72 -14.27
C PHE A 33 25.95 10.95 -13.71
N LEU A 34 26.09 11.07 -12.38
CA LEU A 34 26.78 12.20 -11.73
C LEU A 34 28.28 12.23 -12.04
N ALA A 35 28.89 11.07 -12.27
CA ALA A 35 30.31 10.99 -12.69
C ALA A 35 30.51 11.22 -14.19
N GLY A 36 29.44 11.24 -14.99
CA GLY A 36 29.46 11.42 -16.43
C GLY A 36 29.30 12.87 -16.88
N ASP A 37 28.72 13.07 -18.05
CA ASP A 37 28.52 14.38 -18.67
C ASP A 37 27.35 15.19 -18.06
N LYS A 38 26.58 14.61 -17.17
CA LYS A 38 25.40 15.21 -16.51
C LYS A 38 24.40 15.81 -17.52
N SER A 39 24.32 15.23 -18.74
CA SER A 39 23.42 15.71 -19.78
C SER A 39 21.97 15.35 -19.47
N VAL A 40 21.04 16.28 -19.71
CA VAL A 40 19.60 16.06 -19.52
C VAL A 40 19.09 14.87 -20.34
N VAL A 41 19.69 14.62 -21.51
CA VAL A 41 19.30 13.48 -22.38
C VAL A 41 19.64 12.12 -21.75
N ASN A 42 20.65 12.09 -20.87
CA ASN A 42 21.14 10.88 -20.21
C ASN A 42 20.57 10.70 -18.81
N LEU A 43 19.59 11.51 -18.40
CA LEU A 43 18.94 11.38 -17.10
C LEU A 43 18.30 9.99 -16.94
N PRO A 44 18.61 9.29 -15.87
CA PRO A 44 18.01 7.97 -15.60
C PRO A 44 16.49 8.05 -15.47
N VAL A 45 15.80 7.03 -15.97
CA VAL A 45 14.35 6.85 -15.83
C VAL A 45 14.10 5.52 -15.13
N VAL A 46 13.16 5.50 -14.19
CA VAL A 46 12.69 4.26 -13.56
C VAL A 46 11.37 3.89 -14.20
N ILE A 47 11.31 2.66 -14.69
CA ILE A 47 10.09 2.06 -15.25
C ILE A 47 9.84 0.75 -14.52
N VAL A 48 8.62 0.57 -14.02
CA VAL A 48 8.13 -0.69 -13.47
C VAL A 48 6.85 -1.05 -14.21
N GLU A 49 6.84 -2.21 -14.83
CA GLU A 49 5.70 -2.73 -15.58
C GLU A 49 5.22 -4.04 -14.99
N LEU A 50 3.91 -4.15 -14.82
CA LEU A 50 3.24 -5.38 -14.44
C LEU A 50 2.40 -5.85 -15.61
N TYR A 51 2.83 -6.94 -16.23
CA TYR A 51 2.06 -7.66 -17.24
C TYR A 51 1.09 -8.58 -16.52
N LEU A 52 -0.18 -8.46 -16.86
CA LEU A 52 -1.26 -9.20 -16.23
C LEU A 52 -1.75 -10.31 -17.18
N SER A 53 -2.28 -11.40 -16.61
CA SER A 53 -3.08 -12.32 -17.38
C SER A 53 -4.33 -11.60 -17.93
N GLU A 54 -4.93 -12.13 -18.98
CA GLU A 54 -6.10 -11.53 -19.63
C GLU A 54 -7.22 -11.24 -18.63
N GLN A 55 -7.54 -9.95 -18.48
CA GLN A 55 -8.55 -9.46 -17.54
C GLN A 55 -9.87 -9.07 -18.22
N HIS A 56 -9.93 -9.13 -19.56
CA HIS A 56 -11.07 -8.67 -20.36
C HIS A 56 -11.48 -7.22 -20.06
N ASN A 57 -10.53 -6.39 -19.62
CA ASN A 57 -10.74 -5.00 -19.25
C ASN A 57 -10.03 -4.07 -20.26
N PRO A 58 -10.78 -3.36 -21.13
CA PRO A 58 -10.20 -2.49 -22.15
C PRO A 58 -9.38 -1.33 -21.56
N ASP A 59 -9.64 -0.93 -20.32
CA ASP A 59 -8.94 0.19 -19.69
C ASP A 59 -7.47 -0.12 -19.34
N ILE A 60 -7.10 -1.41 -19.31
CA ILE A 60 -5.73 -1.85 -19.02
C ILE A 60 -5.07 -2.57 -20.20
N HIS A 61 -5.82 -2.81 -21.29
CA HIS A 61 -5.34 -3.52 -22.46
C HIS A 61 -4.77 -2.55 -23.50
N GLY A 62 -3.49 -2.68 -23.83
CA GLY A 62 -2.88 -1.81 -24.82
C GLY A 62 -1.40 -2.07 -25.06
N LYS A 63 -0.76 -1.12 -25.75
CA LYS A 63 0.65 -1.20 -26.17
C LYS A 63 1.56 -0.21 -25.44
N ASN A 64 1.08 0.49 -24.41
CA ASN A 64 1.87 1.42 -23.63
C ASN A 64 2.76 0.67 -22.63
N ASN A 65 3.63 -0.18 -23.16
CA ASN A 65 4.61 -0.98 -22.43
C ASN A 65 5.94 -1.05 -23.20
N SER A 66 6.98 -1.54 -22.55
CA SER A 66 8.33 -1.60 -23.12
C SER A 66 8.45 -2.57 -24.30
N ASP A 67 7.61 -3.60 -24.36
CA ASP A 67 7.62 -4.59 -25.45
C ASP A 67 6.85 -4.10 -26.69
N GLY A 68 6.04 -3.04 -26.58
CA GLY A 68 5.18 -2.52 -27.65
C GLY A 68 4.11 -3.50 -28.12
N THR A 69 3.86 -4.57 -27.36
CA THR A 69 2.85 -5.60 -27.68
C THR A 69 1.54 -5.31 -26.94
N ALA A 70 0.40 -5.66 -27.57
CA ALA A 70 -0.89 -5.53 -26.92
C ALA A 70 -1.03 -6.56 -25.81
N SER A 71 -1.13 -6.09 -24.58
CA SER A 71 -1.28 -6.91 -23.37
C SER A 71 -1.99 -6.11 -22.27
N ASP A 72 -2.48 -6.81 -21.26
CA ASP A 72 -3.06 -6.18 -20.07
C ASP A 72 -1.94 -5.82 -19.11
N GLY A 73 -1.97 -4.61 -18.54
CA GLY A 73 -0.95 -4.24 -17.59
C GLY A 73 -1.02 -2.84 -17.04
N LEU A 74 -0.15 -2.62 -16.06
CA LEU A 74 0.02 -1.37 -15.32
C LEU A 74 1.49 -0.94 -15.37
N ARG A 75 1.73 0.37 -15.39
CA ARG A 75 3.06 0.96 -15.48
C ARG A 75 3.23 2.10 -14.50
N LEU A 76 4.34 2.09 -13.79
CA LEU A 76 4.90 3.21 -13.02
C LEU A 76 6.09 3.75 -13.79
N THR A 77 6.13 5.05 -14.00
CA THR A 77 7.29 5.75 -14.58
C THR A 77 7.72 6.89 -13.66
N CYS A 78 9.02 6.94 -13.32
CA CYS A 78 9.63 8.11 -12.70
C CYS A 78 10.60 8.69 -13.72
N GLU A 79 10.28 9.86 -14.27
CA GLU A 79 11.01 10.50 -15.36
C GLU A 79 11.19 11.99 -15.12
N PRO A 80 12.19 12.65 -15.75
CA PRO A 80 12.36 14.09 -15.65
C PRO A 80 11.07 14.84 -16.02
N ASN A 81 10.71 15.84 -15.22
CA ASN A 81 9.56 16.69 -15.53
C ASN A 81 9.90 17.63 -16.68
N GLU A 82 9.21 17.48 -17.81
CA GLU A 82 9.43 18.29 -19.01
C GLU A 82 9.27 19.79 -18.76
N ASP A 83 8.36 20.17 -17.87
CA ASP A 83 8.11 21.58 -17.53
C ASP A 83 9.25 22.22 -16.73
N LEU A 84 10.16 21.42 -16.13
CA LEU A 84 11.26 21.86 -15.27
C LEU A 84 12.64 21.57 -15.85
N LEU A 85 12.73 21.20 -17.12
CA LEU A 85 14.01 20.83 -17.75
C LEU A 85 15.02 21.97 -17.76
N ALA A 86 14.59 23.23 -17.90
CA ALA A 86 15.47 24.39 -17.92
C ALA A 86 16.11 24.63 -16.54
N GLU A 87 15.33 24.51 -15.48
CA GLU A 87 15.80 24.61 -14.09
C GLU A 87 16.70 23.44 -13.75
N MET A 88 16.35 22.25 -14.17
CA MET A 88 17.16 21.03 -13.98
C MET A 88 18.53 21.16 -14.67
N GLN A 89 18.60 21.73 -15.88
CA GLN A 89 19.87 22.00 -16.56
C GLN A 89 20.76 22.95 -15.75
N GLN A 90 20.17 23.98 -15.13
CA GLN A 90 20.92 24.92 -14.29
C GLN A 90 21.49 24.23 -13.04
N VAL A 91 20.72 23.32 -12.43
CA VAL A 91 21.20 22.54 -11.28
C VAL A 91 22.30 21.57 -11.69
N LEU A 92 22.16 20.87 -12.81
CA LEU A 92 23.18 19.94 -13.31
C LEU A 92 24.48 20.63 -13.76
N ALA A 93 24.40 21.89 -14.19
CA ALA A 93 25.57 22.69 -14.54
C ALA A 93 26.40 23.13 -13.31
N GLN A 94 25.83 23.02 -12.10
CA GLN A 94 26.58 23.27 -10.87
C GLN A 94 27.46 22.05 -10.57
N ASP A 95 28.64 22.30 -10.01
CA ASP A 95 29.52 21.22 -9.56
C ASP A 95 29.02 20.64 -8.22
N SER A 96 27.90 19.88 -8.32
CA SER A 96 27.22 19.25 -7.20
C SER A 96 27.12 17.75 -7.43
N ASP A 97 27.31 16.97 -6.37
CA ASP A 97 27.10 15.52 -6.36
C ASP A 97 25.65 15.15 -6.02
N ASN A 98 24.73 16.12 -5.94
CA ASN A 98 23.32 15.87 -5.69
C ASN A 98 22.57 15.50 -6.98
N PHE A 99 21.91 14.36 -6.96
CA PHE A 99 21.00 13.98 -8.03
C PHE A 99 19.65 14.70 -7.85
N PRO A 100 19.10 15.33 -8.90
CA PRO A 100 17.97 16.25 -8.79
C PRO A 100 16.60 15.51 -8.76
N TYR A 101 16.35 14.71 -7.72
CA TYR A 101 15.11 13.92 -7.56
C TYR A 101 13.84 14.79 -7.56
N GLU A 102 13.92 16.02 -7.06
CA GLU A 102 12.80 16.95 -6.92
C GLU A 102 12.23 17.40 -8.27
N TYR A 103 13.02 17.25 -9.33
CA TYR A 103 12.63 17.59 -10.71
C TYR A 103 12.03 16.42 -11.48
N TYR A 104 11.76 15.30 -10.79
CA TYR A 104 11.17 14.14 -11.40
C TYR A 104 9.65 14.10 -11.21
N SER A 105 8.95 13.68 -12.25
CA SER A 105 7.53 13.36 -12.19
C SER A 105 7.31 11.85 -12.00
N VAL A 106 6.26 11.50 -11.25
CA VAL A 106 5.83 10.13 -11.06
C VAL A 106 4.49 9.95 -11.75
N LYS A 107 4.43 9.03 -12.69
CA LYS A 107 3.25 8.74 -13.49
C LYS A 107 2.83 7.29 -13.32
N PHE A 108 1.53 7.08 -13.14
CA PHE A 108 0.91 5.76 -13.13
C PHE A 108 0.00 5.67 -14.35
N THR A 109 0.28 4.75 -15.25
CA THR A 109 -0.50 4.56 -16.49
C THR A 109 -0.82 3.09 -16.69
N THR A 110 -1.94 2.82 -17.34
CA THR A 110 -2.26 1.48 -17.82
C THR A 110 -1.58 1.24 -19.17
N PHE A 111 -1.54 0.01 -19.65
CA PHE A 111 -1.06 -0.29 -21.00
C PHE A 111 -2.01 0.25 -22.09
N ALA A 112 -3.25 0.59 -21.75
CA ALA A 112 -4.13 1.37 -22.63
C ALA A 112 -3.72 2.85 -22.76
N GLY A 113 -2.79 3.34 -21.91
CA GLY A 113 -2.36 4.75 -21.90
C GLY A 113 -3.16 5.63 -20.92
N GLU A 114 -4.14 5.07 -20.21
CA GLU A 114 -4.95 5.80 -19.24
C GLU A 114 -4.18 6.02 -17.93
N SER A 115 -4.24 7.24 -17.40
CA SER A 115 -3.69 7.53 -16.08
C SER A 115 -4.59 6.97 -14.98
N TYR A 116 -4.00 6.41 -13.92
CA TYR A 116 -4.74 5.95 -12.75
C TYR A 116 -4.12 6.44 -11.46
N THR A 117 -4.91 6.38 -10.40
CA THR A 117 -4.54 6.80 -9.06
C THR A 117 -4.98 5.75 -8.05
N GLY A 118 -4.53 5.87 -6.80
CA GLY A 118 -4.90 4.96 -5.71
C GLY A 118 -6.41 4.85 -5.43
N TYR A 119 -7.23 5.72 -6.00
CA TYR A 119 -8.70 5.63 -5.91
C TYR A 119 -9.29 4.62 -6.91
N ARG A 120 -8.65 4.41 -8.05
CA ARG A 120 -9.08 3.44 -9.06
C ARG A 120 -8.17 2.22 -8.99
N LYS A 121 -8.61 1.21 -8.25
CA LYS A 121 -7.85 -0.03 -8.08
C LYS A 121 -8.27 -1.02 -9.16
N PHE A 122 -7.36 -1.33 -10.08
CA PHE A 122 -7.54 -2.41 -11.06
C PHE A 122 -7.26 -3.79 -10.44
N ILE A 123 -6.37 -3.84 -9.44
CA ILE A 123 -6.02 -5.04 -8.70
C ILE A 123 -6.12 -4.71 -7.22
N LYS A 124 -6.93 -5.47 -6.52
CA LYS A 124 -7.05 -5.38 -5.06
C LYS A 124 -5.94 -6.19 -4.43
N HIS A 125 -5.12 -5.56 -3.61
CA HIS A 125 -3.99 -6.21 -2.97
C HIS A 125 -3.96 -5.94 -1.47
N LEU A 126 -3.33 -6.86 -0.76
CA LEU A 126 -2.95 -6.72 0.63
C LEU A 126 -1.45 -6.97 0.76
N SER A 127 -0.74 -6.06 1.41
CA SER A 127 0.68 -6.18 1.69
C SER A 127 0.90 -6.40 3.18
N LEU A 128 1.72 -7.38 3.52
CA LEU A 128 2.13 -7.71 4.87
C LEU A 128 3.65 -7.76 4.92
N ASP A 129 4.24 -6.75 5.53
CA ASP A 129 5.66 -6.67 5.85
C ASP A 129 5.86 -6.94 7.34
N SER A 130 6.44 -8.08 7.67
CA SER A 130 6.68 -8.48 9.06
C SER A 130 7.75 -7.63 9.74
N SER A 131 8.60 -6.93 8.99
CA SER A 131 9.60 -6.01 9.55
C SER A 131 8.94 -4.76 10.15
N GLN A 132 7.80 -4.34 9.58
CA GLN A 132 7.04 -3.16 9.99
C GLN A 132 5.91 -3.46 10.99
N ILE A 133 5.93 -4.64 11.61
CA ILE A 133 4.84 -5.09 12.50
C ILE A 133 4.59 -4.14 13.69
N ASN A 134 5.60 -3.37 14.08
CA ASN A 134 5.50 -2.36 15.13
C ASN A 134 5.03 -0.98 14.62
N SER A 135 4.89 -0.80 13.33
CA SER A 135 4.40 0.44 12.77
C SER A 135 2.89 0.56 13.01
N GLU A 136 2.49 1.50 13.84
CA GLU A 136 1.08 1.83 14.09
C GLU A 136 0.39 2.21 12.78
N TYR A 137 1.08 2.94 11.92
CA TYR A 137 0.58 3.32 10.61
C TYR A 137 0.33 2.10 9.71
N ALA A 138 1.32 1.18 9.59
CA ALA A 138 1.16 -0.03 8.80
C ALA A 138 0.05 -0.93 9.34
N THR A 139 -0.09 -1.02 10.66
CA THR A 139 -1.18 -1.78 11.29
C THR A 139 -2.55 -1.17 11.00
N ARG A 140 -2.70 0.15 11.06
CA ARG A 140 -3.94 0.84 10.73
C ARG A 140 -4.32 0.69 9.26
N GLU A 141 -3.37 0.86 8.33
CA GLU A 141 -3.61 0.65 6.90
C GLU A 141 -4.01 -0.80 6.60
N TYR A 142 -3.38 -1.77 7.26
CA TYR A 142 -3.78 -3.17 7.18
C TYR A 142 -5.22 -3.40 7.63
N ILE A 143 -5.58 -2.93 8.85
CA ILE A 143 -6.94 -3.08 9.40
C ILE A 143 -7.97 -2.43 8.48
N LYS A 144 -7.67 -1.24 7.99
CA LYS A 144 -8.53 -0.53 7.04
C LYS A 144 -8.74 -1.33 5.75
N THR A 145 -7.67 -1.87 5.17
CA THR A 145 -7.76 -2.68 3.94
C THR A 145 -8.62 -3.93 4.17
N VAL A 146 -8.42 -4.62 5.29
CA VAL A 146 -9.23 -5.79 5.66
C VAL A 146 -10.70 -5.38 5.86
N TYR A 147 -10.97 -4.31 6.61
CA TYR A 147 -12.32 -3.79 6.82
C TYR A 147 -13.01 -3.44 5.51
N GLU A 148 -12.31 -2.75 4.60
CA GLU A 148 -12.84 -2.39 3.28
C GLU A 148 -13.07 -3.61 2.36
N SER A 149 -12.33 -4.71 2.56
CA SER A 149 -12.48 -5.93 1.76
C SER A 149 -13.61 -6.86 2.24
N VAL A 150 -14.04 -6.71 3.49
CA VAL A 150 -15.11 -7.51 4.10
C VAL A 150 -16.49 -6.91 3.85
N LEU A 151 -16.59 -5.58 3.75
CA LEU A 151 -17.86 -4.86 3.66
C LEU A 151 -18.05 -4.25 2.27
N GLU A 152 -19.27 -4.38 1.76
CA GLU A 152 -19.69 -3.71 0.54
C GLU A 152 -19.70 -2.19 0.69
N HIS A 153 -19.47 -1.47 -0.40
CA HIS A 153 -19.39 0.00 -0.38
C HIS A 153 -20.63 0.68 0.24
N PRO A 154 -21.88 0.28 -0.08
CA PRO A 154 -23.07 0.87 0.53
C PRO A 154 -23.14 0.66 2.05
N GLU A 155 -22.75 -0.54 2.52
CA GLU A 155 -22.72 -0.87 3.95
C GLU A 155 -21.72 -0.01 4.70
N ARG A 156 -20.53 0.19 4.15
CA ARG A 156 -19.51 1.07 4.72
C ARG A 156 -20.00 2.50 4.87
N ILE A 157 -20.68 3.04 3.84
CA ILE A 157 -21.27 4.39 3.90
C ILE A 157 -22.31 4.47 5.00
N ASN A 158 -23.18 3.46 5.12
CA ASN A 158 -24.19 3.40 6.16
C ASN A 158 -23.57 3.38 7.56
N LEU A 159 -22.58 2.51 7.79
CA LEU A 159 -21.89 2.43 9.08
C LEU A 159 -21.17 3.73 9.44
N ARG A 160 -20.53 4.40 8.47
CA ARG A 160 -19.94 5.75 8.69
C ARG A 160 -20.98 6.77 9.10
N ASN A 161 -22.14 6.77 8.45
CA ASN A 161 -23.22 7.71 8.79
C ASN A 161 -23.75 7.45 10.19
N LEU A 162 -24.02 6.20 10.55
CA LEU A 162 -24.46 5.79 11.89
C LEU A 162 -23.43 6.19 12.96
N TYR A 163 -22.16 5.94 12.71
CA TYR A 163 -21.08 6.29 13.63
C TYR A 163 -21.00 7.81 13.85
N ARG A 164 -21.12 8.59 12.78
CA ARG A 164 -21.15 10.06 12.90
C ARG A 164 -22.36 10.54 13.67
N GLN A 165 -23.54 9.93 13.47
CA GLN A 165 -24.74 10.24 14.21
C GLN A 165 -24.57 9.97 15.71
N GLN A 166 -24.07 8.79 16.07
CA GLN A 166 -23.79 8.45 17.48
C GLN A 166 -22.82 9.42 18.14
N LYS A 167 -21.79 9.90 17.42
CA LYS A 167 -20.88 10.93 17.95
C LYS A 167 -21.62 12.26 18.20
N SER A 168 -22.58 12.63 17.34
CA SER A 168 -23.40 13.84 17.55
C SER A 168 -24.32 13.66 18.75
N ASP A 169 -25.01 12.55 18.84
CA ASP A 169 -25.92 12.24 19.93
C ASP A 169 -25.19 12.24 21.28
N PHE A 170 -24.01 11.61 21.32
CA PHE A 170 -23.16 11.62 22.51
C PHE A 170 -22.76 13.04 22.94
N LYS A 171 -22.40 13.90 21.99
CA LYS A 171 -22.08 15.29 22.26
C LYS A 171 -23.28 16.01 22.89
N ASP A 172 -24.47 15.86 22.29
CA ASP A 172 -25.67 16.59 22.66
C ASP A 172 -26.26 16.09 24.00
N GLU A 173 -26.10 14.79 24.31
CA GLU A 173 -26.59 14.19 25.55
C GLU A 173 -25.62 14.33 26.72
N HIS A 174 -24.31 14.11 26.50
CA HIS A 174 -23.35 13.97 27.59
C HIS A 174 -22.41 15.16 27.77
N LEU A 175 -22.12 15.93 26.71
CA LEU A 175 -21.29 17.13 26.85
C LEU A 175 -22.06 18.39 27.13
N LYS A 176 -23.41 18.38 27.05
CA LYS A 176 -24.25 19.54 27.29
C LYS A 176 -23.99 20.13 28.66
N GLY A 177 -24.02 19.32 29.73
CA GLY A 177 -23.85 19.82 31.10
C GLY A 177 -22.49 20.47 31.34
N VAL A 178 -21.43 19.97 30.68
CA VAL A 178 -20.10 20.59 30.77
C VAL A 178 -20.05 21.87 29.93
N ASN A 179 -20.67 21.88 28.77
CA ASN A 179 -20.71 23.03 27.87
C ASN A 179 -21.56 24.19 28.46
N ASP A 180 -22.60 23.89 29.22
CA ASP A 180 -23.40 24.88 29.92
C ASP A 180 -22.61 25.67 30.99
N LEU A 181 -21.44 25.13 31.41
CA LEU A 181 -20.54 25.83 32.33
C LEU A 181 -19.53 26.75 31.60
N LEU A 182 -19.47 26.70 30.26
CA LEU A 182 -18.56 27.48 29.44
C LEU A 182 -19.31 28.62 28.74
N ASN A 183 -18.75 29.84 28.77
CA ASN A 183 -19.41 31.00 28.17
C ASN A 183 -19.05 31.21 26.69
N ASP A 184 -17.77 31.07 26.35
CA ASP A 184 -17.26 31.49 25.03
C ASP A 184 -16.81 30.31 24.15
N TYR A 185 -16.67 29.10 24.71
CA TYR A 185 -16.15 27.90 24.03
C TYR A 185 -17.02 26.69 24.37
N GLN A 186 -16.95 25.67 23.52
CA GLN A 186 -17.67 24.43 23.75
C GLN A 186 -16.77 23.22 23.43
N PHE A 187 -16.87 22.18 24.22
CA PHE A 187 -16.33 20.86 23.87
C PHE A 187 -17.19 20.24 22.78
N SER A 188 -16.54 19.66 21.79
CA SER A 188 -17.17 18.92 20.72
C SER A 188 -16.39 17.67 20.41
N ILE A 189 -17.03 16.68 19.80
CA ILE A 189 -16.37 15.47 19.32
C ILE A 189 -15.93 15.70 17.87
N ARG A 190 -14.69 15.32 17.56
CA ARG A 190 -14.18 15.42 16.21
C ARG A 190 -15.01 14.54 15.27
N SER A 191 -15.65 15.17 14.29
CA SER A 191 -16.51 14.49 13.30
C SER A 191 -16.10 14.78 11.85
N ASN A 192 -14.82 15.18 11.63
CA ASN A 192 -14.30 15.44 10.30
C ASN A 192 -13.94 14.13 9.58
N SER A 193 -13.61 14.24 8.30
CA SER A 193 -13.25 13.09 7.44
C SER A 193 -12.05 12.26 7.93
N ARG A 194 -11.25 12.78 8.87
CA ARG A 194 -10.12 12.09 9.48
C ARG A 194 -10.49 11.29 10.74
N ALA A 195 -11.67 11.55 11.32
CA ALA A 195 -12.20 10.83 12.49
C ALA A 195 -13.30 9.85 12.04
N ASN A 196 -12.94 8.97 11.11
CA ASN A 196 -13.84 8.01 10.50
C ASN A 196 -13.88 6.71 11.29
N LEU A 197 -14.95 5.94 11.12
CA LEU A 197 -15.09 4.61 11.69
C LEU A 197 -13.87 3.72 11.36
N GLU A 198 -13.34 3.81 10.15
CA GLU A 198 -12.20 3.02 9.69
C GLU A 198 -10.90 3.29 10.45
N THR A 199 -10.77 4.45 11.07
CA THR A 199 -9.60 4.79 11.92
C THR A 199 -9.75 4.31 13.34
N ASP A 200 -10.99 4.05 13.77
CA ASP A 200 -11.32 3.65 15.14
C ASP A 200 -11.58 2.14 15.26
N VAL A 201 -11.71 1.44 14.11
CA VAL A 201 -11.82 -0.02 14.07
C VAL A 201 -10.47 -0.66 14.40
N ILE A 202 -10.49 -1.64 15.31
CA ILE A 202 -9.33 -2.46 15.68
C ILE A 202 -9.64 -3.95 15.53
N ILE A 203 -8.62 -4.76 15.39
CA ILE A 203 -8.75 -6.22 15.48
C ILE A 203 -8.48 -6.62 16.92
N THR A 204 -9.38 -7.43 17.50
CA THR A 204 -9.20 -8.03 18.83
C THR A 204 -9.17 -9.54 18.74
N GLU A 205 -8.45 -10.17 19.64
CA GLU A 205 -8.48 -11.60 19.89
C GLU A 205 -8.70 -11.81 21.38
N ASP A 206 -9.78 -12.52 21.77
CA ASP A 206 -10.20 -12.67 23.17
C ASP A 206 -10.25 -11.33 23.92
N ASP A 207 -10.90 -10.33 23.31
CA ASP A 207 -11.05 -8.95 23.79
C ASP A 207 -9.73 -8.17 23.98
N VAL A 208 -8.59 -8.73 23.58
CA VAL A 208 -7.30 -8.04 23.64
C VAL A 208 -6.97 -7.47 22.28
N PRO A 209 -6.74 -6.15 22.17
CA PRO A 209 -6.31 -5.54 20.92
C PRO A 209 -5.08 -6.21 20.31
N LEU A 210 -5.06 -6.36 19.00
CA LEU A 210 -3.97 -6.99 18.27
C LEU A 210 -2.61 -6.35 18.60
N GLU A 211 -2.60 -5.04 18.76
CA GLU A 211 -1.41 -4.23 19.08
C GLU A 211 -0.79 -4.61 20.42
N ASN A 212 -1.59 -5.12 21.36
CA ASN A 212 -1.15 -5.55 22.69
C ASN A 212 -0.70 -7.02 22.73
N ARG A 213 -0.78 -7.75 21.61
CA ARG A 213 -0.27 -9.13 21.51
C ARG A 213 1.23 -9.13 21.20
N GLY A 214 1.92 -10.20 21.56
CA GLY A 214 3.32 -10.40 21.17
C GLY A 214 3.49 -10.41 19.63
N LYS A 215 4.63 -9.90 19.15
CA LYS A 215 4.92 -9.70 17.70
C LYS A 215 4.63 -10.92 16.83
N GLY A 216 5.04 -12.10 17.24
CA GLY A 216 4.76 -13.34 16.51
C GLY A 216 3.27 -13.65 16.44
N ARG A 217 2.49 -13.33 17.48
CA ARG A 217 1.03 -13.50 17.42
C ARG A 217 0.39 -12.48 16.49
N GLN A 218 0.84 -11.23 16.52
CA GLN A 218 0.38 -10.19 15.59
C GLN A 218 0.64 -10.60 14.15
N CYS A 219 1.86 -11.05 13.82
CA CYS A 219 2.22 -11.51 12.49
C CYS A 219 1.34 -12.69 12.04
N PHE A 220 1.18 -13.69 12.92
CA PHE A 220 0.35 -14.85 12.62
C PHE A 220 -1.11 -14.46 12.36
N ILE A 221 -1.71 -13.64 13.22
CA ILE A 221 -3.11 -13.19 13.08
C ILE A 221 -3.29 -12.39 11.80
N LYS A 222 -2.41 -11.43 11.52
CA LYS A 222 -2.48 -10.63 10.28
C LYS A 222 -2.42 -11.52 9.03
N THR A 223 -1.48 -12.46 9.00
CA THR A 223 -1.35 -13.38 7.86
C THR A 223 -2.54 -14.33 7.77
N GLU A 224 -2.99 -14.87 8.91
CA GLU A 224 -4.17 -15.76 8.95
C GLU A 224 -5.43 -15.04 8.46
N PHE A 225 -5.64 -13.79 8.87
CA PHE A 225 -6.74 -12.95 8.38
C PHE A 225 -6.67 -12.73 6.86
N ALA A 226 -5.48 -12.48 6.33
CA ALA A 226 -5.27 -12.29 4.90
C ALA A 226 -5.54 -13.57 4.08
N LEU A 227 -5.29 -14.73 4.67
CA LEU A 227 -5.43 -16.04 4.02
C LEU A 227 -6.79 -16.70 4.28
N LYS A 228 -7.44 -16.39 5.41
CA LYS A 228 -8.68 -17.07 5.80
C LYS A 228 -9.91 -16.56 5.06
N ARG A 229 -10.70 -17.52 4.63
CA ARG A 229 -12.12 -17.37 4.29
C ARG A 229 -12.95 -17.56 5.58
N TYR A 230 -13.30 -16.50 6.28
CA TYR A 230 -14.28 -16.56 7.38
C TYR A 230 -15.73 -16.51 6.85
N GLY A 231 -16.07 -17.34 5.84
CA GLY A 231 -17.40 -17.30 5.23
C GLY A 231 -17.68 -16.03 4.39
N VAL A 232 -16.77 -15.07 4.41
CA VAL A 232 -16.74 -13.87 3.56
C VAL A 232 -15.52 -13.99 2.67
N GLU A 233 -15.69 -13.98 1.39
CA GLU A 233 -14.60 -13.91 0.43
C GLU A 233 -13.96 -12.53 0.55
N LEU A 234 -12.72 -12.45 1.05
CA LEU A 234 -11.96 -11.22 0.95
C LEU A 234 -11.79 -10.90 -0.53
N ASP A 235 -12.32 -9.77 -0.94
CA ASP A 235 -12.22 -9.28 -2.31
C ASP A 235 -10.79 -8.73 -2.55
N ILE A 236 -9.82 -9.65 -2.58
CA ILE A 236 -8.40 -9.40 -2.77
C ILE A 236 -7.87 -10.32 -3.85
N ASP A 237 -7.26 -9.75 -4.89
CA ASP A 237 -6.69 -10.49 -6.02
C ASP A 237 -5.27 -10.97 -5.72
N THR A 238 -4.48 -10.14 -5.00
CA THR A 238 -3.06 -10.39 -4.79
C THR A 238 -2.66 -10.17 -3.33
N LEU A 239 -1.85 -11.08 -2.81
CA LEU A 239 -1.25 -11.00 -1.47
C LEU A 239 0.27 -10.89 -1.59
N LEU A 240 0.84 -9.85 -0.98
CA LEU A 240 2.28 -9.63 -0.90
C LEU A 240 2.73 -9.91 0.53
N LEU A 241 3.63 -10.89 0.72
CA LEU A 241 4.16 -11.29 2.03
C LEU A 241 5.66 -11.06 2.05
N GLU A 242 6.13 -10.24 2.99
CA GLU A 242 7.56 -10.04 3.23
C GLU A 242 7.94 -10.61 4.59
N GLU A 243 8.85 -11.59 4.57
CA GLU A 243 9.37 -12.31 5.73
C GLU A 243 8.27 -12.77 6.71
N PRO A 244 7.23 -13.48 6.23
CA PRO A 244 6.09 -13.86 7.07
C PRO A 244 6.47 -14.79 8.22
N GLU A 245 7.66 -15.37 8.19
CA GLU A 245 8.24 -16.19 9.26
C GLU A 245 8.77 -15.41 10.45
N ASN A 246 9.01 -14.11 10.29
CA ASN A 246 9.58 -13.29 11.36
C ASN A 246 8.74 -13.35 12.62
N HIS A 247 9.44 -13.51 13.75
CA HIS A 247 8.84 -13.61 15.07
C HIS A 247 7.92 -14.83 15.30
N LEU A 248 7.79 -15.76 14.34
CA LEU A 248 6.97 -16.95 14.49
C LEU A 248 7.73 -18.09 15.19
N SER A 249 7.02 -18.80 16.08
CA SER A 249 7.47 -20.10 16.55
C SER A 249 7.41 -21.12 15.41
N HIS A 250 8.22 -22.18 15.50
CA HIS A 250 8.24 -23.26 14.49
C HIS A 250 6.83 -23.88 14.26
N THR A 251 6.03 -23.99 15.32
CA THR A 251 4.65 -24.49 15.21
C THR A 251 3.75 -23.53 14.43
N ASN A 252 3.85 -22.23 14.70
CA ASN A 252 3.06 -21.23 13.99
C ASN A 252 3.52 -21.10 12.53
N MET A 253 4.81 -21.24 12.25
CA MET A 253 5.34 -21.26 10.90
C MET A 253 4.78 -22.45 10.10
N LYS A 254 4.73 -23.66 10.67
CA LYS A 254 4.08 -24.80 10.00
C LYS A 254 2.62 -24.54 9.67
N LYS A 255 1.86 -23.96 10.61
CA LYS A 255 0.47 -23.58 10.38
C LYS A 255 0.35 -22.55 9.26
N LEU A 256 1.23 -21.53 9.25
CA LEU A 256 1.26 -20.51 8.21
C LEU A 256 1.47 -21.11 6.83
N VAL A 257 2.48 -21.98 6.66
CA VAL A 257 2.78 -22.67 5.39
C VAL A 257 1.57 -23.47 4.90
N THR A 258 0.93 -24.21 5.80
CA THR A 258 -0.31 -24.96 5.45
C THR A 258 -1.39 -24.01 4.94
N ARG A 259 -1.60 -22.87 5.62
CA ARG A 259 -2.60 -21.87 5.19
C ARG A 259 -2.27 -21.24 3.83
N ILE A 260 -1.00 -20.95 3.58
CA ILE A 260 -0.55 -20.44 2.28
C ILE A 260 -0.85 -21.48 1.18
N ALA A 261 -0.49 -22.74 1.41
CA ALA A 261 -0.73 -23.83 0.47
C ALA A 261 -2.24 -24.09 0.19
N GLU A 262 -3.11 -23.88 1.19
CA GLU A 262 -4.54 -24.04 1.05
C GLU A 262 -5.23 -22.87 0.34
N SER A 263 -4.57 -21.73 0.18
CA SER A 263 -5.16 -20.49 -0.38
C SER A 263 -5.09 -20.46 -1.92
N GLN A 264 -5.64 -21.45 -2.58
CA GLN A 264 -5.51 -21.69 -4.05
C GLN A 264 -6.14 -20.63 -4.97
N ALA A 265 -6.90 -19.68 -4.45
CA ALA A 265 -7.68 -18.76 -5.30
C ALA A 265 -7.04 -17.36 -5.49
N LYS A 266 -5.84 -17.11 -4.91
CA LYS A 266 -5.17 -15.80 -4.95
C LYS A 266 -3.76 -15.95 -5.45
N GLN A 267 -3.29 -14.92 -6.15
CA GLN A 267 -1.87 -14.81 -6.45
C GLN A 267 -1.13 -14.34 -5.19
N ILE A 268 -0.12 -15.10 -4.77
CA ILE A 268 0.68 -14.77 -3.59
C ILE A 268 2.12 -14.59 -4.03
N PHE A 269 2.70 -13.45 -3.63
CA PHE A 269 4.14 -13.19 -3.76
C PHE A 269 4.76 -13.22 -2.37
N ILE A 270 5.80 -14.03 -2.21
CA ILE A 270 6.46 -14.21 -0.91
C ILE A 270 7.94 -13.89 -1.05
N ALA A 271 8.44 -12.95 -0.25
CA ALA A 271 9.86 -12.80 0.01
C ALA A 271 10.17 -13.46 1.36
N THR A 272 11.05 -14.45 1.37
CA THR A 272 11.35 -15.24 2.57
C THR A 272 12.81 -15.68 2.61
N HIS A 273 13.37 -15.75 3.82
CA HIS A 273 14.64 -16.40 4.10
C HIS A 273 14.47 -17.80 4.71
N SER A 274 13.23 -18.29 4.84
CA SER A 274 12.92 -19.55 5.49
C SER A 274 12.97 -20.74 4.52
N ASN A 275 13.95 -21.62 4.70
CA ASN A 275 14.01 -22.89 3.97
C ASN A 275 12.77 -23.77 4.18
N LEU A 276 12.05 -23.59 5.30
CA LEU A 276 10.82 -24.32 5.56
C LEU A 276 9.68 -23.86 4.64
N ILE A 277 9.58 -22.56 4.38
CA ILE A 277 8.58 -22.01 3.46
C ILE A 277 8.87 -22.48 2.03
N THR A 278 10.10 -22.28 1.56
CA THR A 278 10.49 -22.64 0.19
C THR A 278 10.35 -24.13 -0.09
N SER A 279 10.81 -25.00 0.84
CA SER A 279 10.76 -26.45 0.65
C SER A 279 9.36 -27.06 0.76
N ARG A 280 8.42 -26.39 1.46
CA ARG A 280 7.05 -26.90 1.65
C ARG A 280 6.08 -26.41 0.60
N LEU A 281 6.36 -25.29 -0.04
CA LEU A 281 5.54 -24.70 -1.09
C LEU A 281 6.06 -25.07 -2.49
N ASP A 282 7.14 -25.87 -2.58
CA ASP A 282 7.81 -26.24 -3.84
C ASP A 282 8.18 -25.03 -4.71
N LEU A 283 8.72 -23.97 -4.05
CA LEU A 283 9.12 -22.69 -4.67
C LEU A 283 10.58 -22.73 -5.14
#